data_13257962fb99604efcda4f0837bb97d9
#
_entry.id   13257962fb99604efcda4f0837bb97d9
#
_cell.length_a   1.000
_cell.length_b   1.000
_cell.length_c   1.000
_cell.angle_alpha   90.00
_cell.angle_beta   90.00
_cell.angle_gamma   90.00
#
_symmetry.space_group_name_H-M   'P 1'
#
loop_
_entity.id
_entity.type
_entity.pdbx_description
1 polymer ?
#
loop_
_entity_poly.entity_id
_entity_poly.type
_entity_poly.pdbx_seq_one_letter_code
_entity_poly.pdbx_strand_id
1 'polypeptide(L)'
;RNPQQWPGQQPPKVQPHHVFVGFGNIMGNPGSPPEPADPLPPPDPTRRHEGAGVTVGVCDTGIWASAGAFHPAWLGGSYLPELDDVDPLYLYDDVLALQGGHGTFVAGVIRQAAPGIRFDPETALSPTGIGDEASLVAALGRLDSSVSIINLSLGCFTHDDVPPLPVANAVAALPPQVAVVASAGNAGTSRPSWPAALDRVVAVAALQYDGKSYSPAPYSGFGSWVDACAVGHRTSTYVKGELVLPGVPVRNFDGFAAWLGTSFAAAHVSGRLAAIMTATGMDAAGARSLLLSQPRWHPAYGVLVP
;
A
#
# COMPACT_ATOMS: atom_id res chain seq x y z
N ARG A 1 24.22 17.17 -21.43
CA ARG A 1 25.33 16.24 -21.07
C ARG A 1 26.52 16.64 -21.91
N ASN A 2 27.68 16.89 -21.30
CA ASN A 2 28.89 17.27 -22.02
C ASN A 2 29.65 15.98 -22.43
N PRO A 3 29.72 15.64 -23.74
CA PRO A 3 30.39 14.42 -24.23
C PRO A 3 31.90 14.39 -23.93
N GLN A 4 32.51 15.55 -23.67
CA GLN A 4 33.94 15.65 -23.35
C GLN A 4 34.29 15.19 -21.93
N GLN A 5 33.30 15.05 -21.05
CA GLN A 5 33.49 14.60 -19.66
C GLN A 5 33.68 13.07 -19.54
N TRP A 6 33.33 12.30 -20.57
CA TRP A 6 33.30 10.84 -20.54
C TRP A 6 33.93 10.23 -21.83
N PRO A 7 35.18 10.51 -22.13
CA PRO A 7 35.80 10.02 -23.36
C PRO A 7 35.88 8.49 -23.33
N GLY A 8 35.23 7.84 -24.29
CA GLY A 8 35.26 6.40 -24.45
C GLY A 8 34.39 5.58 -23.47
N GLN A 9 33.62 6.27 -22.58
CA GLN A 9 32.70 5.64 -21.64
C GLN A 9 31.26 6.13 -21.86
N GLN A 10 30.27 5.29 -21.59
CA GLN A 10 28.89 5.79 -21.54
C GLN A 10 28.71 6.73 -20.34
N PRO A 11 28.12 7.92 -20.53
CA PRO A 11 27.84 8.80 -19.42
C PRO A 11 26.91 8.09 -18.42
N PRO A 12 27.05 8.36 -17.12
CA PRO A 12 26.17 7.78 -16.12
C PRO A 12 24.72 8.14 -16.42
N LYS A 13 23.81 7.18 -16.19
CA LYS A 13 22.37 7.45 -16.23
C LYS A 13 22.03 8.36 -15.05
N VAL A 14 21.50 9.54 -15.34
CA VAL A 14 21.05 10.51 -14.32
C VAL A 14 19.56 10.73 -14.49
N GLN A 15 18.85 10.70 -13.38
CA GLN A 15 17.43 11.05 -13.31
C GLN A 15 17.24 12.10 -12.20
N PRO A 16 16.16 12.91 -12.24
CA PRO A 16 15.72 13.66 -11.07
C PRO A 16 15.47 12.73 -9.88
N HIS A 17 15.70 13.21 -8.67
CA HIS A 17 15.27 12.53 -7.46
C HIS A 17 13.75 12.73 -7.30
N HIS A 18 12.99 11.64 -7.19
CA HIS A 18 11.53 11.69 -7.19
C HIS A 18 10.98 11.63 -5.77
N VAL A 19 9.93 12.41 -5.55
CA VAL A 19 9.14 12.39 -4.31
C VAL A 19 8.01 11.38 -4.48
N PHE A 20 7.89 10.48 -3.51
CA PHE A 20 6.80 9.54 -3.39
C PHE A 20 5.73 10.07 -2.46
N VAL A 21 4.49 9.75 -2.76
CA VAL A 21 3.35 10.14 -1.94
C VAL A 21 2.50 8.92 -1.61
N GLY A 22 2.05 8.83 -0.36
CA GLY A 22 0.90 8.03 -0.01
C GLY A 22 -0.31 8.69 -0.68
N PHE A 23 -1.04 7.96 -1.51
CA PHE A 23 -2.09 8.51 -2.34
C PHE A 23 -3.32 9.01 -1.55
N GLY A 24 -3.09 9.80 -0.51
CA GLY A 24 -4.08 10.61 0.15
C GLY A 24 -4.33 11.94 -0.57
N ASN A 25 -5.10 12.82 0.04
CA ASN A 25 -5.49 14.09 -0.53
C ASN A 25 -4.35 15.13 -0.43
N ILE A 26 -3.32 15.01 -1.26
CA ILE A 26 -2.23 15.98 -1.34
C ILE A 26 -2.25 16.65 -2.72
N MET A 27 -2.39 17.98 -2.76
CA MET A 27 -2.10 18.84 -3.93
C MET A 27 -2.77 18.41 -5.24
N GLY A 28 -4.10 18.27 -5.25
CA GLY A 28 -4.86 17.94 -6.47
C GLY A 28 -5.07 16.44 -6.71
N ASN A 29 -4.63 15.60 -5.81
CA ASN A 29 -4.96 14.19 -5.81
C ASN A 29 -6.39 14.01 -5.23
N PRO A 30 -7.37 13.42 -5.96
CA PRO A 30 -8.76 13.34 -5.53
C PRO A 30 -9.06 12.30 -4.43
N GLY A 31 -8.05 11.82 -3.70
CA GLY A 31 -8.25 11.06 -2.49
C GLY A 31 -9.02 11.89 -1.44
N SER A 32 -9.80 11.26 -0.57
CA SER A 32 -10.42 11.92 0.58
C SER A 32 -9.59 11.67 1.83
N PRO A 33 -9.63 12.59 2.82
CA PRO A 33 -9.14 12.28 4.16
C PRO A 33 -10.02 11.20 4.82
N PRO A 34 -9.49 10.47 5.83
CA PRO A 34 -10.25 9.46 6.55
C PRO A 34 -11.47 10.08 7.25
N GLU A 35 -12.55 9.30 7.35
CA GLU A 35 -13.75 9.62 8.13
C GLU A 35 -13.83 8.71 9.36
N PRO A 36 -14.24 9.21 10.54
CA PRO A 36 -14.51 8.35 11.68
C PRO A 36 -15.53 7.26 11.33
N ALA A 37 -15.32 6.06 11.85
CA ALA A 37 -16.21 4.93 11.62
C ALA A 37 -16.48 4.15 12.91
N ASP A 38 -17.61 3.44 12.93
CA ASP A 38 -17.93 2.52 14.01
C ASP A 38 -16.94 1.35 14.07
N PRO A 39 -16.67 0.79 15.25
CA PRO A 39 -15.82 -0.39 15.40
C PRO A 39 -16.31 -1.56 14.57
N LEU A 40 -15.38 -2.18 13.82
CA LEU A 40 -15.66 -3.42 13.13
C LEU A 40 -15.67 -4.61 14.11
N PRO A 41 -16.50 -5.64 13.84
CA PRO A 41 -16.39 -6.89 14.57
C PRO A 41 -14.99 -7.49 14.40
N PRO A 42 -14.44 -8.16 15.42
CA PRO A 42 -13.12 -8.77 15.32
C PRO A 42 -13.06 -9.77 14.17
N PRO A 43 -11.85 -10.03 13.61
CA PRO A 43 -11.68 -11.01 12.55
C PRO A 43 -12.25 -12.37 12.95
N ASP A 44 -12.93 -13.04 12.02
CA ASP A 44 -13.52 -14.35 12.25
C ASP A 44 -12.43 -15.35 12.70
N PRO A 45 -12.53 -15.91 13.92
CA PRO A 45 -11.54 -16.85 14.43
C PRO A 45 -11.44 -18.14 13.61
N THR A 46 -12.48 -18.52 12.88
CA THR A 46 -12.48 -19.71 12.01
C THR A 46 -11.61 -19.53 10.78
N ARG A 47 -11.35 -18.27 10.38
CA ARG A 47 -10.51 -17.89 9.24
C ARG A 47 -9.05 -17.63 9.61
N ARG A 48 -8.64 -17.84 10.86
CA ARG A 48 -7.24 -17.60 11.31
C ARG A 48 -6.18 -18.43 10.57
N HIS A 49 -6.57 -19.50 9.90
CA HIS A 49 -5.69 -20.27 9.04
C HIS A 49 -5.34 -19.54 7.74
N GLU A 50 -6.17 -18.59 7.28
CA GLU A 50 -5.91 -17.81 6.08
C GLU A 50 -4.74 -16.85 6.31
N GLY A 51 -3.67 -17.03 5.57
CA GLY A 51 -2.42 -16.30 5.72
C GLY A 51 -1.51 -16.78 6.86
N ALA A 52 -1.85 -17.85 7.58
CA ALA A 52 -1.00 -18.38 8.65
C ALA A 52 0.39 -18.78 8.13
N GLY A 53 1.45 -18.28 8.79
CA GLY A 53 2.83 -18.49 8.36
C GLY A 53 3.30 -17.55 7.23
N VAL A 54 2.45 -16.64 6.75
CA VAL A 54 2.82 -15.64 5.75
C VAL A 54 3.14 -14.32 6.46
N THR A 55 4.28 -13.74 6.14
CA THR A 55 4.66 -12.37 6.56
C THR A 55 4.48 -11.41 5.39
N VAL A 56 3.78 -10.30 5.65
CA VAL A 56 3.56 -9.20 4.68
C VAL A 56 4.35 -7.99 5.13
N GLY A 57 5.34 -7.58 4.33
CA GLY A 57 6.04 -6.30 4.50
C GLY A 57 5.12 -5.14 4.09
N VAL A 58 5.01 -4.13 4.91
CA VAL A 58 4.18 -2.94 4.67
C VAL A 58 5.05 -1.70 4.71
N CYS A 59 5.54 -1.26 3.54
CA CYS A 59 6.30 0.00 3.43
C CYS A 59 5.32 1.17 3.25
N ASP A 60 5.12 1.93 4.33
CA ASP A 60 4.07 2.96 4.43
C ASP A 60 4.49 4.08 5.41
N THR A 61 3.56 4.68 6.15
CA THR A 61 3.85 5.63 7.23
C THR A 61 4.38 4.97 8.52
N GLY A 62 4.52 3.64 8.53
CA GLY A 62 4.76 2.85 9.71
C GLY A 62 3.47 2.39 10.38
N ILE A 63 3.57 1.94 11.64
CA ILE A 63 2.42 1.48 12.43
C ILE A 63 2.29 2.30 13.72
N TRP A 64 1.06 2.60 14.13
CA TRP A 64 0.81 3.27 15.40
C TRP A 64 1.38 2.45 16.57
N ALA A 65 2.21 3.08 17.42
CA ALA A 65 2.89 2.40 18.54
C ALA A 65 1.93 1.63 19.46
N SER A 66 0.71 2.14 19.65
CA SER A 66 -0.31 1.50 20.48
C SER A 66 -1.26 0.57 19.70
N ALA A 67 -1.07 0.38 18.39
CA ALA A 67 -2.02 -0.36 17.54
C ALA A 67 -2.30 -1.78 18.04
N GLY A 68 -1.26 -2.53 18.42
CA GLY A 68 -1.41 -3.89 18.93
C GLY A 68 -2.16 -3.97 20.26
N ALA A 69 -1.96 -2.99 21.15
CA ALA A 69 -2.62 -2.91 22.44
C ALA A 69 -4.07 -2.39 22.30
N PHE A 70 -4.30 -1.42 21.43
CA PHE A 70 -5.61 -0.82 21.22
C PHE A 70 -6.54 -1.72 20.37
N HIS A 71 -5.97 -2.44 19.41
CA HIS A 71 -6.66 -3.39 18.53
C HIS A 71 -6.20 -4.84 18.76
N PRO A 72 -6.33 -5.41 19.98
CA PRO A 72 -5.73 -6.70 20.31
C PRO A 72 -6.25 -7.86 19.45
N ALA A 73 -7.52 -7.83 19.05
CA ALA A 73 -8.12 -8.84 18.19
C ALA A 73 -7.69 -8.72 16.72
N TRP A 74 -7.30 -7.51 16.29
CA TRP A 74 -6.91 -7.21 14.91
C TRP A 74 -5.40 -7.29 14.71
N LEU A 75 -4.63 -6.61 15.55
CA LEU A 75 -3.20 -6.36 15.36
C LEU A 75 -2.32 -6.92 16.49
N GLY A 76 -2.92 -7.33 17.61
CA GLY A 76 -2.17 -7.87 18.75
C GLY A 76 -1.33 -9.10 18.37
N GLY A 77 0.00 -9.03 18.63
CA GLY A 77 0.94 -10.11 18.33
C GLY A 77 1.13 -10.44 16.85
N SER A 78 0.63 -9.61 15.93
CA SER A 78 0.78 -9.84 14.49
C SER A 78 2.06 -9.25 13.90
N TYR A 79 2.81 -8.45 14.64
CA TYR A 79 4.10 -7.86 14.27
C TYR A 79 4.98 -7.71 15.50
N LEU A 80 6.29 -7.59 15.28
CA LEU A 80 7.25 -7.18 16.31
C LEU A 80 7.50 -5.68 16.13
N PRO A 81 7.23 -4.85 17.14
CA PRO A 81 7.46 -3.42 17.03
C PRO A 81 8.96 -3.10 17.05
N GLU A 82 9.44 -2.40 16.03
CA GLU A 82 10.75 -1.81 15.98
C GLU A 82 10.65 -0.29 16.08
N LEU A 83 11.69 0.40 16.50
CA LEU A 83 11.61 1.85 16.75
C LEU A 83 11.43 2.68 15.48
N ASP A 84 11.99 2.21 14.37
CA ASP A 84 11.93 2.84 13.05
C ASP A 84 10.65 2.51 12.27
N ASP A 85 9.81 1.59 12.78
CA ASP A 85 8.52 1.23 12.20
C ASP A 85 7.35 2.05 12.73
N VAL A 86 7.60 2.87 13.74
CA VAL A 86 6.55 3.63 14.41
C VAL A 86 6.11 4.81 13.54
N ASP A 87 4.80 4.86 13.23
CA ASP A 87 4.18 6.05 12.66
C ASP A 87 4.14 7.16 13.71
N PRO A 88 4.82 8.31 13.50
CA PRO A 88 4.79 9.43 14.44
C PRO A 88 3.41 10.08 14.56
N LEU A 89 2.49 9.84 13.63
CA LEU A 89 1.09 10.28 13.56
C LEU A 89 0.90 11.79 13.41
N TYR A 90 1.63 12.59 14.18
CA TYR A 90 1.35 14.01 14.39
C TYR A 90 2.28 14.88 13.56
N LEU A 91 1.75 16.04 13.17
CA LEU A 91 2.55 17.11 12.59
C LEU A 91 3.14 18.00 13.69
N TYR A 92 2.29 18.32 14.69
CA TYR A 92 2.58 19.13 15.89
C TYR A 92 1.37 19.06 16.84
N ASP A 93 1.59 19.31 18.12
CA ASP A 93 0.54 19.54 19.14
C ASP A 93 -0.63 18.54 19.13
N ASP A 94 -0.34 17.23 19.04
CA ASP A 94 -1.33 16.13 19.08
C ASP A 94 -2.41 16.17 17.96
N VAL A 95 -2.23 17.00 16.93
CA VAL A 95 -3.08 17.00 15.73
C VAL A 95 -2.55 15.99 14.72
N LEU A 96 -3.39 15.05 14.31
CA LEU A 96 -3.03 14.05 13.31
C LEU A 96 -2.59 14.71 12.01
N ALA A 97 -1.47 14.25 11.49
CA ALA A 97 -1.07 14.55 10.13
C ALA A 97 -2.02 13.87 9.14
N LEU A 98 -2.11 14.39 7.92
CA LEU A 98 -3.10 13.96 6.92
C LEU A 98 -3.05 12.46 6.59
N GLN A 99 -1.88 11.85 6.68
CA GLN A 99 -1.64 10.42 6.44
C GLN A 99 -1.23 9.69 7.74
N GLY A 100 -1.23 10.35 8.89
CA GLY A 100 -0.97 9.71 10.17
C GLY A 100 -1.93 8.55 10.39
N GLY A 101 -1.38 7.34 10.65
CA GLY A 101 -2.16 6.12 10.80
C GLY A 101 -2.50 5.38 9.50
N HIS A 102 -2.02 5.84 8.31
CA HIS A 102 -2.31 5.18 7.04
C HIS A 102 -1.78 3.75 7.02
N GLY A 103 -0.55 3.50 7.46
CA GLY A 103 0.01 2.15 7.56
C GLY A 103 -0.78 1.24 8.52
N THR A 104 -1.28 1.79 9.65
CA THR A 104 -2.16 1.06 10.58
C THR A 104 -3.49 0.68 9.92
N PHE A 105 -4.04 1.56 9.09
CA PHE A 105 -5.25 1.28 8.32
C PHE A 105 -5.01 0.20 7.27
N VAL A 106 -3.92 0.29 6.51
CA VAL A 106 -3.48 -0.72 5.53
C VAL A 106 -3.32 -2.09 6.17
N ALA A 107 -2.65 -2.18 7.32
CA ALA A 107 -2.50 -3.42 8.08
C ALA A 107 -3.84 -4.05 8.44
N GLY A 108 -4.80 -3.26 8.91
CA GLY A 108 -6.15 -3.75 9.20
C GLY A 108 -6.90 -4.28 7.98
N VAL A 109 -6.78 -3.61 6.81
CA VAL A 109 -7.38 -4.09 5.55
C VAL A 109 -6.78 -5.43 5.12
N ILE A 110 -5.47 -5.61 5.22
CA ILE A 110 -4.81 -6.89 4.91
C ILE A 110 -5.33 -7.99 5.83
N ARG A 111 -5.47 -7.70 7.14
CA ARG A 111 -6.00 -8.64 8.14
C ARG A 111 -7.45 -9.04 7.89
N GLN A 112 -8.28 -8.18 7.30
CA GLN A 112 -9.64 -8.55 6.90
C GLN A 112 -9.64 -9.63 5.82
N ALA A 113 -8.70 -9.54 4.88
CA ALA A 113 -8.59 -10.50 3.78
C ALA A 113 -7.90 -11.81 4.19
N ALA A 114 -6.93 -11.75 5.13
CA ALA A 114 -6.19 -12.91 5.64
C ALA A 114 -5.88 -12.76 7.15
N PRO A 115 -6.77 -13.21 8.04
CA PRO A 115 -6.64 -12.97 9.48
C PRO A 115 -5.41 -13.61 10.15
N GLY A 116 -4.75 -14.59 9.53
CA GLY A 116 -3.61 -15.31 10.10
C GLY A 116 -2.24 -14.72 9.81
N ILE A 117 -2.14 -13.68 9.00
CA ILE A 117 -0.85 -13.10 8.58
C ILE A 117 -0.09 -12.45 9.72
N ARG A 118 1.23 -12.33 9.53
CA ARG A 118 2.12 -11.44 10.28
C ARG A 118 2.52 -10.26 9.42
N PHE A 119 2.88 -9.16 10.08
CA PHE A 119 3.39 -7.97 9.41
C PHE A 119 4.85 -7.74 9.74
N ASP A 120 5.51 -7.10 8.78
CA ASP A 120 6.79 -6.44 8.93
C ASP A 120 6.58 -4.99 8.43
N PRO A 121 6.18 -4.07 9.33
CA PRO A 121 5.93 -2.69 8.98
C PRO A 121 7.24 -1.94 8.79
N GLU A 122 7.31 -1.07 7.79
CA GLU A 122 8.47 -0.23 7.50
C GLU A 122 8.05 1.20 7.19
N THR A 123 8.71 2.16 7.81
CA THR A 123 8.48 3.57 7.50
C THR A 123 9.19 3.98 6.21
N ALA A 124 8.42 4.21 5.16
CA ALA A 124 8.85 4.75 3.86
C ALA A 124 8.32 6.17 3.61
N LEU A 125 7.26 6.56 4.32
CA LEU A 125 6.60 7.86 4.22
C LEU A 125 6.57 8.53 5.59
N SER A 126 6.66 9.85 5.60
CA SER A 126 6.32 10.66 6.79
C SER A 126 4.82 10.60 7.10
N PRO A 127 4.37 11.03 8.27
CA PRO A 127 2.93 11.07 8.60
C PRO A 127 2.15 12.09 7.74
N THR A 128 2.85 12.95 6.98
CA THR A 128 2.22 13.78 5.94
C THR A 128 1.99 13.03 4.62
N GLY A 129 2.46 11.78 4.52
CA GLY A 129 2.38 10.95 3.32
C GLY A 129 3.43 11.27 2.27
N ILE A 130 4.55 11.89 2.65
CA ILE A 130 5.63 12.25 1.74
C ILE A 130 6.87 11.41 2.08
N GLY A 131 7.46 10.81 1.06
CA GLY A 131 8.74 10.14 1.09
C GLY A 131 9.52 10.43 -0.20
N ASP A 132 10.63 9.73 -0.38
CA ASP A 132 11.45 9.84 -1.57
C ASP A 132 12.03 8.47 -1.99
N GLU A 133 12.79 8.44 -3.08
CA GLU A 133 13.42 7.21 -3.56
C GLU A 133 14.31 6.56 -2.51
N ALA A 134 15.05 7.37 -1.73
CA ALA A 134 15.98 6.85 -0.73
C ALA A 134 15.25 6.23 0.46
N SER A 135 14.18 6.86 0.95
CA SER A 135 13.36 6.34 2.03
C SER A 135 12.66 5.04 1.64
N LEU A 136 12.12 4.93 0.42
CA LEU A 136 11.52 3.70 -0.07
C LEU A 136 12.54 2.57 -0.24
N VAL A 137 13.71 2.87 -0.85
CA VAL A 137 14.78 1.87 -1.02
C VAL A 137 15.31 1.40 0.34
N ALA A 138 15.45 2.30 1.31
CA ALA A 138 15.86 1.95 2.67
C ALA A 138 14.81 1.05 3.35
N ALA A 139 13.52 1.38 3.26
CA ALA A 139 12.44 0.56 3.81
C ALA A 139 12.45 -0.85 3.20
N LEU A 140 12.57 -0.97 1.87
CA LEU A 140 12.68 -2.28 1.20
C LEU A 140 13.90 -3.07 1.67
N GLY A 141 15.01 -2.39 2.02
CA GLY A 141 16.24 -3.02 2.50
C GLY A 141 16.22 -3.48 3.96
N ARG A 142 15.28 -2.96 4.77
CA ARG A 142 15.10 -3.36 6.17
C ARG A 142 14.17 -4.54 6.37
N LEU A 143 13.29 -4.81 5.37
CA LEU A 143 12.33 -5.92 5.44
C LEU A 143 13.02 -7.24 5.81
N ASP A 144 12.41 -7.95 6.76
CA ASP A 144 12.86 -9.27 7.22
C ASP A 144 12.89 -10.29 6.07
N SER A 145 13.84 -11.19 6.12
CA SER A 145 14.00 -12.28 5.15
C SER A 145 12.81 -13.26 5.09
N SER A 146 11.94 -13.25 6.10
CA SER A 146 10.69 -14.03 6.13
C SER A 146 9.55 -13.41 5.33
N VAL A 147 9.69 -12.16 4.86
CA VAL A 147 8.66 -11.47 4.08
C VAL A 147 8.44 -12.18 2.74
N SER A 148 7.19 -12.56 2.49
CA SER A 148 6.76 -13.25 1.27
C SER A 148 6.00 -12.33 0.33
N ILE A 149 5.32 -11.32 0.85
CA ILE A 149 4.53 -10.33 0.10
C ILE A 149 4.93 -8.95 0.59
N ILE A 150 5.13 -8.02 -0.33
CA ILE A 150 5.39 -6.60 -0.01
C ILE A 150 4.22 -5.76 -0.51
N ASN A 151 3.61 -4.97 0.37
CA ASN A 151 2.57 -3.99 0.05
C ASN A 151 3.16 -2.59 0.00
N LEU A 152 2.98 -1.91 -1.14
CA LEU A 152 3.41 -0.54 -1.39
C LEU A 152 2.20 0.34 -1.70
N SER A 153 1.61 0.93 -0.66
CA SER A 153 0.45 1.82 -0.78
C SER A 153 0.87 3.27 -1.04
N LEU A 154 1.82 3.46 -1.93
CA LEU A 154 2.47 4.71 -2.29
C LEU A 154 2.86 4.72 -3.77
N GLY A 155 3.23 5.88 -4.29
CA GLY A 155 3.77 5.97 -5.64
C GLY A 155 4.15 7.39 -6.07
N CYS A 156 4.68 7.49 -7.27
CA CYS A 156 5.01 8.76 -7.92
C CYS A 156 4.76 8.71 -9.42
N PHE A 157 4.68 9.89 -10.03
CA PHE A 157 4.80 10.08 -11.47
C PHE A 157 6.18 10.64 -11.79
N THR A 158 6.77 10.20 -12.88
CA THR A 158 8.01 10.75 -13.40
C THR A 158 7.74 11.66 -14.60
N HIS A 159 8.63 12.58 -14.91
CA HIS A 159 8.42 13.55 -15.99
C HIS A 159 8.28 12.89 -17.38
N ASP A 160 9.02 11.82 -17.60
CA ASP A 160 9.15 11.09 -18.87
C ASP A 160 8.46 9.72 -18.89
N ASP A 161 7.64 9.42 -17.85
CA ASP A 161 6.99 8.14 -17.66
C ASP A 161 7.97 6.93 -17.60
N VAL A 162 9.24 7.18 -17.25
CA VAL A 162 10.28 6.17 -17.05
C VAL A 162 10.42 5.86 -15.54
N PRO A 163 10.60 4.60 -15.14
CA PRO A 163 10.67 4.25 -13.72
C PRO A 163 11.85 4.92 -13.02
N PRO A 164 11.70 5.36 -11.75
CA PRO A 164 12.82 5.80 -10.93
C PRO A 164 13.86 4.68 -10.80
N LEU A 165 15.08 4.96 -11.26
CA LEU A 165 16.13 3.93 -11.39
C LEU A 165 16.50 3.26 -10.06
N PRO A 166 16.66 3.98 -8.92
CA PRO A 166 16.95 3.34 -7.63
C PRO A 166 15.85 2.38 -7.20
N VAL A 167 14.58 2.77 -7.35
CA VAL A 167 13.42 1.96 -6.95
C VAL A 167 13.26 0.75 -7.88
N ALA A 168 13.42 0.92 -9.19
CA ALA A 168 13.38 -0.18 -10.14
C ALA A 168 14.47 -1.22 -9.85
N ASN A 169 15.68 -0.78 -9.52
CA ASN A 169 16.79 -1.66 -9.15
C ASN A 169 16.52 -2.39 -7.81
N ALA A 170 16.01 -1.69 -6.81
CA ALA A 170 15.67 -2.28 -5.51
C ALA A 170 14.59 -3.36 -5.67
N VAL A 171 13.52 -3.08 -6.42
CA VAL A 171 12.47 -4.05 -6.69
C VAL A 171 13.01 -5.24 -7.51
N ALA A 172 13.87 -5.01 -8.50
CA ALA A 172 14.49 -6.08 -9.29
C ALA A 172 15.41 -6.99 -8.45
N ALA A 173 16.05 -6.45 -7.42
CA ALA A 173 16.96 -7.19 -6.54
C ALA A 173 16.24 -8.06 -5.49
N LEU A 174 14.93 -7.85 -5.27
CA LEU A 174 14.15 -8.69 -4.34
C LEU A 174 14.15 -10.17 -4.78
N PRO A 175 14.09 -11.13 -3.87
CA PRO A 175 14.01 -12.56 -4.20
C PRO A 175 12.84 -12.85 -5.15
N PRO A 176 12.99 -13.71 -6.17
CA PRO A 176 11.97 -13.95 -7.19
C PRO A 176 10.67 -14.54 -6.66
N GLN A 177 10.74 -15.24 -5.52
CA GLN A 177 9.56 -15.80 -4.82
C GLN A 177 8.72 -14.77 -4.06
N VAL A 178 9.25 -13.58 -3.80
CA VAL A 178 8.51 -12.50 -3.12
C VAL A 178 7.57 -11.81 -4.11
N ALA A 179 6.30 -11.68 -3.78
CA ALA A 179 5.35 -10.87 -4.53
C ALA A 179 5.35 -9.42 -4.06
N VAL A 180 5.34 -8.49 -5.00
CA VAL A 180 5.21 -7.06 -4.71
C VAL A 180 3.86 -6.58 -5.24
N VAL A 181 3.09 -5.91 -4.39
CA VAL A 181 1.77 -5.35 -4.71
C VAL A 181 1.83 -3.85 -4.49
N ALA A 182 1.40 -3.06 -5.46
CA ALA A 182 1.41 -1.62 -5.32
C ALA A 182 0.12 -0.97 -5.83
N SER A 183 -0.24 0.14 -5.22
CA SER A 183 -1.41 0.94 -5.58
C SER A 183 -1.20 1.70 -6.89
N ALA A 184 -2.21 1.70 -7.76
CA ALA A 184 -2.15 2.35 -9.08
C ALA A 184 -2.21 3.88 -9.01
N GLY A 185 -2.45 4.46 -7.83
CA GLY A 185 -2.55 5.90 -7.63
C GLY A 185 -3.97 6.44 -7.75
N ASN A 186 -4.17 7.65 -7.19
CA ASN A 186 -5.48 8.26 -7.06
C ASN A 186 -5.66 9.53 -7.90
N ALA A 187 -4.95 9.65 -9.02
CA ALA A 187 -5.02 10.83 -9.89
C ALA A 187 -6.01 10.70 -11.06
N GLY A 188 -6.75 9.59 -11.17
CA GLY A 188 -7.73 9.37 -12.24
C GLY A 188 -7.10 9.39 -13.65
N THR A 189 -5.86 8.92 -13.79
CA THR A 189 -5.08 9.01 -15.02
C THR A 189 -4.59 7.65 -15.49
N SER A 190 -4.32 7.53 -16.79
CA SER A 190 -3.71 6.35 -17.39
C SER A 190 -2.16 6.39 -17.39
N ARG A 191 -1.55 7.48 -16.91
CA ARG A 191 -0.10 7.57 -16.78
C ARG A 191 0.42 6.49 -15.83
N PRO A 192 1.54 5.83 -16.17
CA PRO A 192 2.14 4.85 -15.27
C PRO A 192 2.54 5.49 -13.93
N SER A 193 2.11 4.88 -12.83
CA SER A 193 2.53 5.22 -11.48
C SER A 193 3.60 4.25 -11.02
N TRP A 194 4.69 4.75 -10.46
CA TRP A 194 5.80 3.92 -9.98
C TRP A 194 5.78 3.78 -8.46
N PRO A 195 6.03 2.57 -7.93
CA PRO A 195 6.55 1.36 -8.58
C PRO A 195 5.47 0.45 -9.21
N ALA A 196 4.18 0.77 -9.13
CA ALA A 196 3.09 -0.09 -9.58
C ALA A 196 3.26 -0.57 -11.04
N ALA A 197 3.68 0.33 -11.94
CA ALA A 197 3.84 0.01 -13.36
C ALA A 197 5.13 -0.77 -13.72
N LEU A 198 5.90 -1.27 -12.73
CA LEU A 198 7.00 -2.19 -12.98
C LEU A 198 6.45 -3.61 -13.27
N ASP A 199 6.95 -4.28 -14.30
CA ASP A 199 6.48 -5.62 -14.76
C ASP A 199 6.42 -6.67 -13.64
N ARG A 200 7.29 -6.55 -12.63
CA ARG A 200 7.36 -7.47 -11.50
C ARG A 200 6.30 -7.19 -10.43
N VAL A 201 5.75 -5.98 -10.40
CA VAL A 201 4.81 -5.51 -9.38
C VAL A 201 3.37 -5.85 -9.82
N VAL A 202 2.52 -6.22 -8.89
CA VAL A 202 1.07 -6.32 -9.12
C VAL A 202 0.47 -4.94 -8.93
N ALA A 203 0.16 -4.26 -10.02
CA ALA A 203 -0.49 -2.96 -10.00
C ALA A 203 -1.98 -3.09 -9.70
N VAL A 204 -2.46 -2.41 -8.66
CA VAL A 204 -3.85 -2.56 -8.20
C VAL A 204 -4.62 -1.26 -8.31
N ALA A 205 -5.68 -1.28 -9.12
CA ALA A 205 -6.65 -0.20 -9.27
C ALA A 205 -7.81 -0.32 -8.26
N ALA A 206 -8.49 0.81 -8.02
CA ALA A 206 -9.64 0.87 -7.15
C ALA A 206 -10.96 0.81 -7.92
N LEU A 207 -11.91 0.07 -7.36
CA LEU A 207 -13.31 0.02 -7.78
C LEU A 207 -14.23 0.60 -6.70
N GLN A 208 -15.41 1.00 -7.11
CA GLN A 208 -16.58 1.23 -6.27
C GLN A 208 -17.51 0.02 -6.36
N TYR A 209 -18.26 -0.23 -5.29
CA TYR A 209 -19.32 -1.23 -5.24
C TYR A 209 -20.57 -0.62 -4.63
N ASP A 210 -21.67 -0.66 -5.37
CA ASP A 210 -22.96 -0.07 -4.98
C ASP A 210 -23.93 -1.07 -4.31
N GLY A 211 -23.44 -2.25 -3.93
CA GLY A 211 -24.25 -3.35 -3.42
C GLY A 211 -24.76 -4.32 -4.49
N LYS A 212 -24.58 -4.01 -5.76
CA LYS A 212 -25.03 -4.82 -6.91
C LYS A 212 -23.96 -5.02 -7.96
N SER A 213 -23.21 -3.98 -8.28
CA SER A 213 -22.23 -3.97 -9.37
C SER A 213 -20.94 -3.27 -8.98
N TYR A 214 -19.86 -3.68 -9.63
CA TYR A 214 -18.58 -2.99 -9.56
C TYR A 214 -18.47 -1.97 -10.69
N SER A 215 -17.91 -0.81 -10.39
CA SER A 215 -17.54 0.21 -11.36
C SER A 215 -16.18 0.82 -11.04
N PRO A 216 -15.45 1.36 -12.02
CA PRO A 216 -14.21 2.07 -11.77
C PRO A 216 -14.39 3.21 -10.76
N ALA A 217 -13.49 3.30 -9.76
CA ALA A 217 -13.45 4.47 -8.91
C ALA A 217 -12.90 5.67 -9.70
N PRO A 218 -13.55 6.85 -9.69
CA PRO A 218 -13.16 7.99 -10.54
C PRO A 218 -11.73 8.50 -10.28
N TYR A 219 -11.23 8.29 -9.07
CA TYR A 219 -9.87 8.67 -8.69
C TYR A 219 -8.81 7.64 -9.11
N SER A 220 -9.21 6.40 -9.42
CA SER A 220 -8.24 5.33 -9.66
C SER A 220 -7.33 5.58 -10.86
N GLY A 221 -6.03 5.30 -10.70
CA GLY A 221 -5.15 5.04 -11.82
C GLY A 221 -5.65 3.84 -12.62
N PHE A 222 -5.47 3.87 -13.95
CA PHE A 222 -5.91 2.83 -14.87
C PHE A 222 -4.98 2.72 -16.08
N GLY A 223 -5.06 1.63 -16.81
CA GLY A 223 -4.27 1.43 -18.03
C GLY A 223 -3.92 -0.04 -18.25
N SER A 224 -3.24 -0.32 -19.37
CA SER A 224 -2.80 -1.69 -19.70
C SER A 224 -1.77 -2.25 -18.71
N TRP A 225 -1.09 -1.36 -17.98
CA TRP A 225 -0.10 -1.68 -16.95
C TRP A 225 -0.71 -2.09 -15.60
N VAL A 226 -2.03 -1.94 -15.41
CA VAL A 226 -2.75 -2.38 -14.21
C VAL A 226 -3.08 -3.88 -14.33
N ASP A 227 -2.78 -4.65 -13.29
CA ASP A 227 -2.93 -6.10 -13.27
C ASP A 227 -4.22 -6.58 -12.61
N ALA A 228 -4.60 -5.92 -11.52
CA ALA A 228 -5.75 -6.30 -10.70
C ALA A 228 -6.53 -5.09 -10.21
N CYS A 229 -7.77 -5.31 -9.77
CA CYS A 229 -8.60 -4.29 -9.16
C CYS A 229 -9.43 -4.86 -8.01
N ALA A 230 -9.67 -4.03 -7.02
CA ALA A 230 -10.50 -4.35 -5.86
C ALA A 230 -11.25 -3.11 -5.37
N VAL A 231 -12.23 -3.29 -4.47
CA VAL A 231 -12.94 -2.14 -3.86
C VAL A 231 -11.95 -1.29 -3.07
N GLY A 232 -11.91 0.00 -3.39
CA GLY A 232 -10.99 0.95 -2.77
C GLY A 232 -11.58 1.70 -1.57
N HIS A 233 -12.89 1.62 -1.31
CA HIS A 233 -13.51 2.17 -0.12
C HIS A 233 -13.58 1.09 0.97
N ARG A 234 -12.91 1.32 2.10
CA ARG A 234 -12.80 0.35 3.20
C ARG A 234 -13.03 1.03 4.54
N THR A 235 -13.51 0.25 5.51
CA THR A 235 -13.42 0.57 6.93
C THR A 235 -12.36 -0.33 7.55
N SER A 236 -11.50 0.23 8.42
CA SER A 236 -10.38 -0.53 9.00
C SER A 236 -9.97 0.01 10.36
N THR A 237 -9.04 -0.71 11.01
CA THR A 237 -8.33 -0.23 12.19
C THR A 237 -7.64 1.09 11.88
N TYR A 238 -7.71 2.01 12.83
CA TYR A 238 -7.09 3.32 12.71
C TYR A 238 -6.52 3.73 14.07
N VAL A 239 -6.08 4.96 14.16
CA VAL A 239 -5.51 5.54 15.37
C VAL A 239 -6.59 6.23 16.21
N LYS A 240 -6.21 6.66 17.41
CA LYS A 240 -6.99 7.58 18.23
C LYS A 240 -6.39 8.97 18.11
N GLY A 241 -7.25 9.99 17.89
CA GLY A 241 -6.78 11.37 17.77
C GLY A 241 -7.73 12.26 16.98
N GLU A 242 -7.32 13.50 16.79
CA GLU A 242 -8.08 14.52 16.09
C GLU A 242 -7.42 14.90 14.77
N LEU A 243 -8.19 14.93 13.68
CA LEU A 243 -7.76 15.49 12.40
C LEU A 243 -8.44 16.84 12.20
N VAL A 244 -7.62 17.87 12.07
CA VAL A 244 -8.07 19.25 11.84
C VAL A 244 -7.68 19.66 10.43
N LEU A 245 -8.66 19.94 9.59
CA LEU A 245 -8.46 20.38 8.22
C LEU A 245 -9.12 21.75 8.00
N PRO A 246 -8.49 22.66 7.22
CA PRO A 246 -9.08 23.96 6.93
C PRO A 246 -10.47 23.84 6.27
N GLY A 247 -11.46 24.51 6.83
CA GLY A 247 -12.81 24.58 6.25
C GLY A 247 -13.67 23.33 6.42
N VAL A 248 -13.23 22.33 7.18
CA VAL A 248 -14.00 21.12 7.51
C VAL A 248 -14.14 20.98 9.03
N PRO A 249 -15.25 20.40 9.53
CA PRO A 249 -15.37 20.07 10.95
C PRO A 249 -14.23 19.16 11.43
N VAL A 250 -13.80 19.34 12.66
CA VAL A 250 -12.81 18.48 13.31
C VAL A 250 -13.33 17.03 13.33
N ARG A 251 -12.48 16.09 12.96
CA ARG A 251 -12.79 14.66 12.98
C ARG A 251 -12.10 14.01 14.16
N ASN A 252 -12.88 13.38 15.02
CA ASN A 252 -12.38 12.65 16.17
C ASN A 252 -12.40 11.16 15.89
N PHE A 253 -11.25 10.51 15.95
CA PHE A 253 -11.10 9.08 15.72
C PHE A 253 -10.94 8.34 17.05
N ASP A 254 -11.59 7.19 17.16
CA ASP A 254 -11.49 6.27 18.30
C ASP A 254 -11.17 4.84 17.80
N GLY A 255 -10.13 4.75 16.98
CA GLY A 255 -9.54 3.50 16.55
C GLY A 255 -10.06 2.91 15.25
N PHE A 256 -11.13 3.44 14.65
CA PHE A 256 -11.62 2.99 13.35
C PHE A 256 -11.91 4.17 12.43
N ALA A 257 -11.67 3.94 11.14
CA ALA A 257 -11.97 4.90 10.10
C ALA A 257 -12.54 4.24 8.86
N ALA A 258 -13.29 5.00 8.06
CA ALA A 258 -13.60 4.69 6.67
C ALA A 258 -12.72 5.56 5.77
N TRP A 259 -12.12 4.95 4.76
CA TRP A 259 -11.22 5.67 3.86
C TRP A 259 -11.31 5.11 2.44
N LEU A 260 -10.94 5.93 1.45
CA LEU A 260 -10.95 5.53 0.05
C LEU A 260 -9.60 5.78 -0.62
N GLY A 261 -9.16 4.82 -1.44
CA GLY A 261 -7.90 4.90 -2.17
C GLY A 261 -7.51 3.57 -2.81
N THR A 262 -6.67 3.65 -3.84
CA THR A 262 -6.03 2.46 -4.43
C THR A 262 -5.10 1.75 -3.44
N SER A 263 -4.61 2.46 -2.41
CA SER A 263 -3.88 1.91 -1.26
C SER A 263 -4.61 0.75 -0.61
N PHE A 264 -5.92 0.88 -0.41
CA PHE A 264 -6.73 -0.12 0.30
C PHE A 264 -7.17 -1.26 -0.62
N ALA A 265 -7.29 -1.00 -1.91
CA ALA A 265 -7.43 -2.05 -2.92
C ALA A 265 -6.15 -2.92 -2.98
N ALA A 266 -4.96 -2.30 -2.98
CA ALA A 266 -3.67 -3.01 -2.95
C ALA A 266 -3.50 -3.82 -1.65
N ALA A 267 -3.85 -3.25 -0.51
CA ALA A 267 -3.85 -3.93 0.78
C ALA A 267 -4.74 -5.18 0.76
N HIS A 268 -5.96 -5.05 0.23
CA HIS A 268 -6.87 -6.20 0.07
C HIS A 268 -6.26 -7.30 -0.81
N VAL A 269 -5.69 -6.94 -1.96
CA VAL A 269 -5.04 -7.91 -2.86
C VAL A 269 -3.85 -8.60 -2.18
N SER A 270 -3.04 -7.86 -1.39
CA SER A 270 -1.95 -8.44 -0.61
C SER A 270 -2.45 -9.52 0.37
N GLY A 271 -3.54 -9.25 1.09
CA GLY A 271 -4.17 -10.25 1.95
C GLY A 271 -4.75 -11.43 1.18
N ARG A 272 -5.37 -11.20 0.01
CA ARG A 272 -5.90 -12.27 -0.84
C ARG A 272 -4.79 -13.18 -1.38
N LEU A 273 -3.62 -12.63 -1.73
CA LEU A 273 -2.43 -13.44 -2.08
C LEU A 273 -2.00 -14.33 -0.91
N ALA A 274 -1.94 -13.80 0.31
CA ALA A 274 -1.60 -14.58 1.49
C ALA A 274 -2.62 -15.72 1.75
N ALA A 275 -3.90 -15.46 1.56
CA ALA A 275 -4.95 -16.49 1.65
C ALA A 275 -4.79 -17.58 0.56
N ILE A 276 -4.43 -17.20 -0.68
CA ILE A 276 -4.14 -18.15 -1.76
C ILE A 276 -2.93 -19.01 -1.40
N MET A 277 -1.85 -18.43 -0.89
CA MET A 277 -0.65 -19.16 -0.46
C MET A 277 -1.00 -20.27 0.53
N THR A 278 -1.77 -19.95 1.57
CA THR A 278 -2.15 -20.93 2.59
C THR A 278 -3.15 -21.98 2.08
N ALA A 279 -4.06 -21.59 1.20
CA ALA A 279 -5.04 -22.52 0.62
C ALA A 279 -4.42 -23.53 -0.36
N THR A 280 -3.34 -23.11 -1.04
CA THR A 280 -2.73 -23.91 -2.13
C THR A 280 -1.38 -24.51 -1.78
N GLY A 281 -0.70 -24.00 -0.74
CA GLY A 281 0.68 -24.34 -0.41
C GLY A 281 1.72 -23.73 -1.36
N MET A 282 1.32 -22.83 -2.27
CA MET A 282 2.22 -22.14 -3.19
C MET A 282 3.00 -21.06 -2.46
N ASP A 283 4.19 -20.71 -3.00
CA ASP A 283 4.86 -19.45 -2.63
C ASP A 283 4.12 -18.22 -3.18
N ALA A 284 4.60 -17.03 -2.86
CA ALA A 284 3.91 -15.80 -3.27
C ALA A 284 3.97 -15.56 -4.79
N ALA A 285 5.01 -16.02 -5.48
CA ALA A 285 5.11 -15.95 -6.94
C ALA A 285 4.08 -16.87 -7.61
N GLY A 286 3.89 -18.07 -7.09
CA GLY A 286 2.85 -19.00 -7.54
C GLY A 286 1.44 -18.47 -7.29
N ALA A 287 1.19 -17.93 -6.09
CA ALA A 287 -0.08 -17.30 -5.73
C ALA A 287 -0.41 -16.09 -6.62
N ARG A 288 0.60 -15.23 -6.90
CA ARG A 288 0.49 -14.14 -7.88
C ARG A 288 0.11 -14.65 -9.27
N SER A 289 0.80 -15.66 -9.75
CA SER A 289 0.54 -16.24 -11.08
C SER A 289 -0.87 -16.83 -11.16
N LEU A 290 -1.32 -17.53 -10.11
CA LEU A 290 -2.67 -18.07 -10.04
C LEU A 290 -3.74 -16.96 -10.01
N LEU A 291 -3.53 -15.90 -9.23
CA LEU A 291 -4.45 -14.77 -9.19
C LEU A 291 -4.56 -14.10 -10.56
N LEU A 292 -3.44 -13.81 -11.21
CA LEU A 292 -3.39 -13.11 -12.49
C LEU A 292 -3.78 -13.97 -13.69
N SER A 293 -3.87 -15.29 -13.53
CA SER A 293 -4.39 -16.21 -14.56
C SER A 293 -5.91 -16.14 -14.74
N GLN A 294 -6.61 -15.48 -13.80
CA GLN A 294 -8.05 -15.27 -13.91
C GLN A 294 -8.38 -14.32 -15.07
N PRO A 295 -9.58 -14.44 -15.68
CA PRO A 295 -10.00 -13.52 -16.72
C PRO A 295 -9.98 -12.06 -16.23
N ARG A 296 -9.43 -11.17 -17.06
CA ARG A 296 -9.48 -9.73 -16.74
C ARG A 296 -10.93 -9.24 -16.72
N TRP A 297 -11.29 -8.58 -15.65
CA TRP A 297 -12.59 -7.92 -15.51
C TRP A 297 -12.74 -6.78 -16.53
N HIS A 298 -11.63 -6.02 -16.72
CA HIS A 298 -11.59 -4.92 -17.68
C HIS A 298 -10.17 -4.74 -18.22
N PRO A 299 -9.98 -4.42 -19.51
CA PRO A 299 -8.64 -4.27 -20.11
C PRO A 299 -7.74 -3.27 -19.39
N ALA A 300 -8.30 -2.18 -18.86
CA ALA A 300 -7.56 -1.12 -18.17
C ALA A 300 -7.53 -1.25 -16.63
N TYR A 301 -8.23 -2.23 -16.04
CA TYR A 301 -8.32 -2.44 -14.59
C TYR A 301 -7.88 -3.83 -14.13
N GLY A 302 -7.54 -4.71 -15.05
CA GLY A 302 -7.03 -6.05 -14.74
C GLY A 302 -8.08 -7.02 -14.22
N VAL A 303 -7.63 -7.95 -13.38
CA VAL A 303 -8.44 -9.03 -12.77
C VAL A 303 -9.22 -8.46 -11.58
N LEU A 304 -10.51 -8.79 -11.47
CA LEU A 304 -11.30 -8.45 -10.29
C LEU A 304 -10.93 -9.36 -9.11
N VAL A 305 -10.57 -8.74 -7.99
CA VAL A 305 -10.30 -9.41 -6.71
C VAL A 305 -11.41 -8.98 -5.73
N PRO A 306 -12.42 -9.82 -5.50
CA PRO A 306 -13.59 -9.49 -4.67
C PRO A 306 -13.29 -9.40 -3.16
#